data_433aaf1c87e3ff42ccbe75f1ae17d243
#
_entry.id   433aaf1c87e3ff42ccbe75f1ae17d243
#
_cell.length_a   1.000
_cell.length_b   1.000
_cell.length_c   1.000
_cell.angle_alpha   90.00
_cell.angle_beta   90.00
_cell.angle_gamma   90.00
#
_symmetry.space_group_name_H-M   'P 1'
#
loop_
_entity.id
_entity.type
_entity.pdbx_description
1 polymer ?
#
loop_
_entity_poly.entity_id
_entity_poly.type
_entity_poly.pdbx_seq_one_letter_code
_entity_poly.pdbx_strand_id
1 'polypeptide(L)'
;MKIKLYFLTLLVSMISMEGFAQKSNNPTNQLKLDGVAAVVGDEIVLNSDIERDYIQAKMQGYQVENQCEFLENILIEKLLLSKAKEDTLINITNDQIDRQVEGTVQRFLSQGSEQEILVYFGMNTMAELKLELRGIMRDQAYANEKQNLVTKGLDATPEEVRNFYNQYKDELPDIPEEVSLSHIVVYPEIFPENEQNVVSQLAQYKQEVLDGASFSTKAILYSNDPGSASNGGLIKNVKRGQMVPEFDAVVFNLQEGEISDPFKTDFGYHIALLEKRRGQELDIRHILIQLKPTAEEIALTKQKMEKIIQDIDKGEMTFKEAALKYSVDKYTKYNAGALSDENTGEDRMDRSKLPTKLLLAISGMEDGGISEPFEDEFNRQPVLRFVKLNQTIPAHKINLETDYARLKNLTINTKRQETVMKWVGEQINDTFVKIHNEFDECEFRLNWRKAE
;
A
#
# COMPACT_ATOMS: atom_id res chain seq x y z
N MET A 1 20.27 26.79 18.27
CA MET A 1 20.49 25.51 17.63
C MET A 1 19.11 25.02 17.20
N LYS A 2 18.74 25.26 15.94
CA LYS A 2 17.41 24.88 15.43
C LYS A 2 17.42 23.37 15.20
N ILE A 3 16.76 22.63 16.07
CA ILE A 3 16.50 21.21 15.84
C ILE A 3 15.44 21.14 14.75
N LYS A 4 15.86 20.90 13.50
CA LYS A 4 14.92 20.53 12.43
C LYS A 4 14.31 19.20 12.81
N LEU A 5 13.01 19.19 13.08
CA LEU A 5 12.22 17.99 13.38
C LEU A 5 12.13 17.15 12.10
N TYR A 6 13.18 16.37 11.84
CA TYR A 6 13.13 15.39 10.75
C TYR A 6 12.41 14.16 11.25
N PHE A 7 11.20 13.98 10.75
CA PHE A 7 10.53 12.69 10.83
C PHE A 7 11.41 11.65 10.13
N LEU A 8 12.15 10.88 10.92
CA LEU A 8 12.73 9.62 10.45
C LEU A 8 11.59 8.58 10.38
N THR A 9 10.62 8.86 9.54
CA THR A 9 9.78 7.80 9.02
C THR A 9 10.69 7.02 8.10
N LEU A 10 10.98 5.78 8.48
CA LEU A 10 11.48 4.75 7.56
C LEU A 10 10.41 4.61 6.48
N LEU A 11 10.50 5.51 5.50
CA LEU A 11 9.56 5.60 4.40
C LEU A 11 9.94 4.44 3.46
N VAL A 12 9.16 3.36 3.53
CA VAL A 12 8.90 2.60 2.31
C VAL A 12 8.11 3.56 1.42
N SER A 13 8.82 4.53 0.83
CA SER A 13 8.23 5.48 -0.10
C SER A 13 7.73 4.70 -1.29
N MET A 14 6.42 4.77 -1.52
CA MET A 14 5.82 4.46 -2.81
C MET A 14 6.61 5.24 -3.87
N ILE A 15 7.39 4.52 -4.67
CA ILE A 15 8.02 5.09 -5.85
C ILE A 15 6.88 5.26 -6.85
N SER A 16 6.36 6.49 -6.94
CA SER A 16 5.51 6.89 -8.05
C SER A 16 6.37 6.89 -9.32
N MET A 17 6.03 6.03 -10.27
CA MET A 17 6.69 5.91 -11.58
C MET A 17 6.37 7.09 -12.52
N GLU A 18 6.23 8.31 -12.03
CA GLU A 18 6.03 9.46 -12.89
C GLU A 18 7.38 10.08 -13.28
N GLY A 19 7.82 9.73 -14.46
CA GLY A 19 8.71 10.52 -15.29
C GLY A 19 10.22 10.41 -15.08
N PHE A 20 10.88 9.36 -15.59
CA PHE A 20 12.28 9.45 -15.99
C PHE A 20 12.58 8.60 -17.23
N ALA A 21 12.30 9.19 -18.40
CA ALA A 21 13.01 8.87 -19.63
C ALA A 21 14.04 9.98 -19.87
N GLN A 22 15.14 10.02 -19.14
CA GLN A 22 16.31 10.76 -19.54
C GLN A 22 17.43 9.76 -19.88
N LYS A 23 17.56 9.50 -21.18
CA LYS A 23 18.74 8.88 -21.77
C LYS A 23 19.98 9.72 -21.42
N SER A 24 20.80 9.24 -20.50
CA SER A 24 22.19 9.67 -20.41
C SER A 24 22.96 9.00 -21.56
N ASN A 25 23.12 9.74 -22.65
CA ASN A 25 24.10 9.39 -23.68
C ASN A 25 25.49 9.84 -23.20
N ASN A 26 26.22 8.97 -22.53
CA ASN A 26 27.66 9.10 -22.42
C ASN A 26 28.31 7.74 -22.67
N PRO A 27 29.02 7.56 -23.80
CA PRO A 27 29.74 6.33 -24.09
C PRO A 27 31.16 6.43 -23.51
N THR A 28 31.30 6.24 -22.21
CA THR A 28 32.58 5.85 -21.62
C THR A 28 32.32 4.65 -20.73
N ASN A 29 32.60 3.50 -21.26
CA ASN A 29 32.57 2.19 -20.64
C ASN A 29 33.70 2.11 -19.59
N GLN A 30 33.60 2.88 -18.51
CA GLN A 30 34.34 2.66 -17.28
C GLN A 30 33.37 2.02 -16.30
N LEU A 31 33.58 0.75 -15.98
CA LEU A 31 33.03 0.12 -14.80
C LEU A 31 33.45 1.01 -13.61
N LYS A 32 32.57 1.91 -13.17
CA LYS A 32 32.76 2.65 -11.94
C LYS A 32 32.53 1.64 -10.83
N LEU A 33 33.62 1.06 -10.30
CA LEU A 33 33.55 0.27 -9.07
C LEU A 33 33.03 1.20 -7.98
N ASP A 34 31.96 0.77 -7.30
CA ASP A 34 31.38 1.52 -6.21
C ASP A 34 32.37 1.58 -5.04
N GLY A 35 32.56 2.77 -4.48
CA GLY A 35 33.48 2.98 -3.36
C GLY A 35 32.86 2.58 -2.02
N VAL A 36 33.69 2.06 -1.10
CA VAL A 36 33.28 1.83 0.27
C VAL A 36 33.36 3.16 1.03
N ALA A 37 32.20 3.71 1.42
CA ALA A 37 32.09 4.92 2.22
C ALA A 37 32.39 4.68 3.70
N ALA A 38 31.91 3.55 4.24
CA ALA A 38 32.14 3.18 5.63
C ALA A 38 31.99 1.67 5.86
N VAL A 39 32.48 1.22 7.01
CA VAL A 39 32.24 -0.12 7.57
C VAL A 39 31.79 0.02 9.01
N VAL A 40 30.71 -0.68 9.39
CA VAL A 40 30.14 -0.69 10.76
C VAL A 40 29.92 -2.15 11.16
N GLY A 41 30.73 -2.65 12.08
CA GLY A 41 30.78 -4.09 12.37
C GLY A 41 31.15 -4.88 11.11
N ASP A 42 30.27 -5.78 10.70
CA ASP A 42 30.39 -6.60 9.48
C ASP A 42 29.64 -5.99 8.28
N GLU A 43 29.01 -4.82 8.46
CA GLU A 43 28.19 -4.18 7.45
C GLU A 43 28.98 -3.13 6.63
N ILE A 44 28.84 -3.16 5.33
CA ILE A 44 29.47 -2.22 4.41
C ILE A 44 28.47 -1.15 4.00
N VAL A 45 28.92 0.09 3.93
CA VAL A 45 28.19 1.24 3.34
C VAL A 45 28.90 1.62 2.05
N LEU A 46 28.17 1.69 0.94
CA LEU A 46 28.67 2.09 -0.36
C LEU A 46 28.38 3.56 -0.65
N ASN A 47 29.17 4.20 -1.50
CA ASN A 47 28.92 5.58 -1.94
C ASN A 47 27.59 5.70 -2.67
N SER A 48 27.21 4.67 -3.44
CA SER A 48 25.92 4.63 -4.14
C SER A 48 24.72 4.60 -3.17
N ASP A 49 24.86 4.04 -1.98
CA ASP A 49 23.80 4.06 -0.97
C ASP A 49 23.49 5.50 -0.51
N ILE A 50 24.55 6.26 -0.23
CA ILE A 50 24.44 7.67 0.18
C ILE A 50 23.86 8.52 -0.95
N GLU A 51 24.35 8.33 -2.18
CA GLU A 51 23.90 9.08 -3.36
C GLU A 51 22.43 8.82 -3.67
N ARG A 52 21.99 7.57 -3.57
CA ARG A 52 20.58 7.18 -3.76
C ARG A 52 19.66 7.91 -2.78
N ASP A 53 19.97 7.85 -1.48
CA ASP A 53 19.14 8.46 -0.45
C ASP A 53 19.13 10.01 -0.58
N TYR A 54 20.26 10.59 -0.93
CA TYR A 54 20.37 12.02 -1.18
C TYR A 54 19.53 12.49 -2.39
N ILE A 55 19.60 11.74 -3.50
CA ILE A 55 18.81 12.03 -4.70
C ILE A 55 17.31 11.89 -4.38
N GLN A 56 16.93 10.81 -3.71
CA GLN A 56 15.54 10.56 -3.33
C GLN A 56 14.97 11.68 -2.46
N ALA A 57 15.71 12.16 -1.46
CA ALA A 57 15.28 13.27 -0.63
C ALA A 57 15.09 14.57 -1.43
N LYS A 58 16.00 14.87 -2.36
CA LYS A 58 15.85 16.02 -3.28
C LYS A 58 14.60 15.91 -4.16
N MET A 59 14.31 14.72 -4.69
CA MET A 59 13.12 14.49 -5.51
C MET A 59 11.81 14.71 -4.70
N GLN A 60 11.84 14.41 -3.41
CA GLN A 60 10.73 14.67 -2.49
C GLN A 60 10.63 16.14 -2.03
N GLY A 61 11.50 17.00 -2.54
CA GLY A 61 11.48 18.46 -2.23
C GLY A 61 12.17 18.84 -0.92
N TYR A 62 12.89 17.91 -0.28
CA TYR A 62 13.68 18.25 0.90
C TYR A 62 14.89 19.12 0.54
N GLN A 63 15.09 20.19 1.31
CA GLN A 63 16.30 21.00 1.23
C GLN A 63 17.41 20.32 2.00
N VAL A 64 18.30 19.66 1.28
CA VAL A 64 19.42 18.92 1.87
C VAL A 64 20.72 19.66 1.57
N GLU A 65 21.46 20.04 2.61
CA GLU A 65 22.68 20.83 2.49
C GLU A 65 23.89 19.98 2.04
N ASN A 66 24.01 18.77 2.57
CA ASN A 66 25.13 17.88 2.24
C ASN A 66 24.76 16.39 2.42
N GLN A 67 25.68 15.50 2.03
CA GLN A 67 25.51 14.04 2.13
C GLN A 67 25.84 13.47 3.52
N CYS A 68 26.43 14.26 4.43
CA CYS A 68 26.89 13.78 5.74
C CYS A 68 25.76 13.27 6.63
N GLU A 69 24.61 13.94 6.55
CA GLU A 69 23.42 13.54 7.32
C GLU A 69 22.88 12.17 6.86
N PHE A 70 22.90 11.91 5.54
CA PHE A 70 22.51 10.60 5.00
C PHE A 70 23.48 9.52 5.41
N LEU A 71 24.79 9.80 5.32
CA LEU A 71 25.79 8.87 5.78
C LEU A 71 25.58 8.52 7.26
N GLU A 72 25.34 9.50 8.13
CA GLU A 72 25.11 9.23 9.55
C GLU A 72 23.86 8.36 9.78
N ASN A 73 22.76 8.63 9.04
CA ASN A 73 21.56 7.82 9.13
C ASN A 73 21.81 6.36 8.69
N ILE A 74 22.57 6.16 7.61
CA ILE A 74 22.98 4.82 7.16
C ILE A 74 23.89 4.15 8.19
N LEU A 75 24.83 4.88 8.80
CA LEU A 75 25.68 4.33 9.88
C LEU A 75 24.85 3.86 11.06
N ILE A 76 23.82 4.61 11.46
CA ILE A 76 22.88 4.22 12.52
C ILE A 76 22.13 2.93 12.15
N GLU A 77 21.61 2.86 10.91
CA GLU A 77 20.91 1.67 10.42
C GLU A 77 21.81 0.44 10.40
N LYS A 78 23.04 0.58 9.87
CA LYS A 78 24.02 -0.52 9.83
C LYS A 78 24.46 -0.97 11.22
N LEU A 79 24.57 -0.07 12.20
CA LEU A 79 24.86 -0.43 13.58
C LEU A 79 23.69 -1.21 14.20
N LEU A 80 22.45 -0.76 14.01
CA LEU A 80 21.26 -1.48 14.44
C LEU A 80 21.22 -2.88 13.81
N LEU A 81 21.49 -2.99 12.50
CA LEU A 81 21.53 -4.26 11.78
C LEU A 81 22.61 -5.19 12.31
N SER A 82 23.84 -4.71 12.46
CA SER A 82 24.96 -5.49 13.01
C SER A 82 24.61 -6.05 14.40
N LYS A 83 24.08 -5.20 15.29
CA LYS A 83 23.66 -5.62 16.63
C LYS A 83 22.40 -6.48 16.64
N ALA A 84 21.53 -6.36 15.62
CA ALA A 84 20.39 -7.25 15.47
C ALA A 84 20.80 -8.67 15.05
N LYS A 85 21.80 -8.80 14.17
CA LYS A 85 22.34 -10.09 13.73
C LYS A 85 23.06 -10.85 14.87
N GLU A 86 23.63 -10.13 15.83
CA GLU A 86 24.24 -10.69 17.05
C GLU A 86 23.19 -11.11 18.09
N ASP A 87 21.96 -10.57 18.03
CA ASP A 87 20.93 -10.74 19.06
C ASP A 87 20.08 -11.99 18.81
N THR A 88 20.26 -13.00 19.67
CA THR A 88 19.54 -14.28 19.59
C THR A 88 18.04 -14.19 19.87
N LEU A 89 17.54 -13.07 20.38
CA LEU A 89 16.11 -12.84 20.61
C LEU A 89 15.39 -12.40 19.32
N ILE A 90 16.13 -11.94 18.31
CA ILE A 90 15.58 -11.53 17.04
C ILE A 90 15.52 -12.72 16.09
N ASN A 91 14.29 -13.08 15.69
CA ASN A 91 14.07 -14.17 14.76
C ASN A 91 13.17 -13.71 13.60
N ILE A 92 13.77 -13.39 12.47
CA ILE A 92 13.07 -13.01 11.24
C ILE A 92 12.95 -14.24 10.34
N THR A 93 11.72 -14.71 10.12
CA THR A 93 11.50 -15.91 9.32
C THR A 93 11.53 -15.61 7.81
N ASN A 94 12.00 -16.56 7.02
CA ASN A 94 12.01 -16.44 5.56
C ASN A 94 10.60 -16.21 5.01
N ASP A 95 9.58 -16.90 5.55
CA ASP A 95 8.19 -16.78 5.12
C ASP A 95 7.62 -15.36 5.30
N GLN A 96 8.05 -14.63 6.35
CA GLN A 96 7.65 -13.24 6.52
C GLN A 96 8.25 -12.35 5.43
N ILE A 97 9.54 -12.52 5.16
CA ILE A 97 10.23 -11.76 4.11
C ILE A 97 9.68 -12.09 2.73
N ASP A 98 9.45 -13.38 2.43
CA ASP A 98 8.94 -13.81 1.13
C ASP A 98 7.55 -13.23 0.85
N ARG A 99 6.67 -13.15 1.85
CA ARG A 99 5.36 -12.48 1.71
C ARG A 99 5.50 -10.98 1.45
N GLN A 100 6.45 -10.30 2.11
CA GLN A 100 6.70 -8.86 1.88
C GLN A 100 7.25 -8.61 0.48
N VAL A 101 8.21 -9.42 0.03
CA VAL A 101 8.77 -9.36 -1.33
C VAL A 101 7.68 -9.56 -2.36
N GLU A 102 6.85 -10.60 -2.21
CA GLU A 102 5.79 -10.88 -3.16
C GLU A 102 4.77 -9.73 -3.21
N GLY A 103 4.33 -9.23 -2.05
CA GLY A 103 3.42 -8.07 -1.98
C GLY A 103 4.00 -6.80 -2.62
N THR A 104 5.31 -6.58 -2.51
CA THR A 104 5.99 -5.44 -3.14
C THR A 104 6.10 -5.61 -4.66
N VAL A 105 6.46 -6.81 -5.11
CA VAL A 105 6.49 -7.15 -6.54
C VAL A 105 5.10 -6.98 -7.17
N GLN A 106 4.04 -7.44 -6.51
CA GLN A 106 2.67 -7.26 -7.00
C GLN A 106 2.27 -5.78 -7.09
N ARG A 107 2.68 -4.94 -6.14
CA ARG A 107 2.48 -3.48 -6.23
C ARG A 107 3.20 -2.88 -7.44
N PHE A 108 4.44 -3.26 -7.69
CA PHE A 108 5.16 -2.80 -8.89
C PHE A 108 4.44 -3.23 -10.17
N LEU A 109 4.02 -4.50 -10.26
CA LEU A 109 3.28 -5.03 -11.42
C LEU A 109 1.90 -4.39 -11.61
N SER A 110 1.31 -3.80 -10.56
CA SER A 110 0.07 -3.02 -10.70
C SER A 110 0.29 -1.63 -11.30
N GLN A 111 1.54 -1.14 -11.31
CA GLN A 111 1.92 0.19 -11.81
C GLN A 111 2.63 0.16 -13.17
N GLY A 112 3.20 -0.98 -13.56
CA GLY A 112 3.92 -1.12 -14.81
C GLY A 112 4.12 -2.57 -15.23
N SER A 113 4.60 -2.78 -16.47
CA SER A 113 4.92 -4.10 -16.98
C SER A 113 6.18 -4.68 -16.31
N GLU A 114 6.30 -5.99 -16.30
CA GLU A 114 7.50 -6.69 -15.81
C GLU A 114 8.80 -6.14 -16.45
N GLN A 115 8.76 -5.85 -17.74
CA GLN A 115 9.93 -5.37 -18.46
C GLN A 115 10.33 -3.95 -18.05
N GLU A 116 9.37 -3.05 -17.81
CA GLU A 116 9.64 -1.70 -17.32
C GLU A 116 10.23 -1.72 -15.92
N ILE A 117 9.72 -2.58 -15.04
CA ILE A 117 10.23 -2.79 -13.69
C ILE A 117 11.68 -3.29 -13.73
N LEU A 118 11.96 -4.32 -14.52
CA LEU A 118 13.31 -4.87 -14.64
C LEU A 118 14.32 -3.84 -15.18
N VAL A 119 13.92 -3.05 -16.18
CA VAL A 119 14.75 -1.95 -16.71
C VAL A 119 14.97 -0.88 -15.65
N TYR A 120 13.95 -0.51 -14.88
CA TYR A 120 14.06 0.48 -13.82
C TYR A 120 15.06 0.07 -12.72
N PHE A 121 15.02 -1.19 -12.29
CA PHE A 121 15.94 -1.71 -11.28
C PHE A 121 17.28 -2.19 -11.85
N GLY A 122 17.47 -2.16 -13.16
CA GLY A 122 18.69 -2.66 -13.82
C GLY A 122 18.89 -4.17 -13.69
N MET A 123 17.80 -4.94 -13.53
CA MET A 123 17.81 -6.39 -13.36
C MET A 123 17.46 -7.11 -14.66
N ASN A 124 17.95 -8.34 -14.81
CA ASN A 124 17.67 -9.13 -16.01
C ASN A 124 16.44 -10.04 -15.85
N THR A 125 16.10 -10.41 -14.63
CA THR A 125 14.98 -11.32 -14.34
C THR A 125 14.24 -10.94 -13.05
N MET A 126 12.96 -11.30 -12.97
CA MET A 126 12.17 -11.15 -11.74
C MET A 126 12.73 -11.97 -10.57
N ALA A 127 13.40 -13.08 -10.85
CA ALA A 127 14.05 -13.87 -9.81
C ALA A 127 15.24 -13.13 -9.18
N GLU A 128 16.03 -12.45 -9.99
CA GLU A 128 17.12 -11.58 -9.56
C GLU A 128 16.61 -10.39 -8.74
N LEU A 129 15.56 -9.71 -9.20
CA LEU A 129 14.90 -8.64 -8.46
C LEU A 129 14.35 -9.13 -7.11
N LYS A 130 13.67 -10.28 -7.08
CA LYS A 130 13.14 -10.85 -5.84
C LYS A 130 14.26 -11.23 -4.86
N LEU A 131 15.39 -11.69 -5.35
CA LEU A 131 16.55 -12.03 -4.51
C LEU A 131 17.15 -10.77 -3.86
N GLU A 132 17.29 -9.70 -4.62
CA GLU A 132 17.79 -8.41 -4.12
C GLU A 132 16.83 -7.81 -3.09
N LEU A 133 15.55 -7.73 -3.43
CA LEU A 133 14.52 -7.25 -2.51
C LEU A 133 14.48 -8.07 -1.20
N ARG A 134 14.68 -9.39 -1.28
CA ARG A 134 14.74 -10.25 -0.09
C ARG A 134 15.91 -9.88 0.81
N GLY A 135 17.08 -9.58 0.26
CA GLY A 135 18.25 -9.12 1.02
C GLY A 135 17.95 -7.82 1.76
N ILE A 136 17.51 -6.81 1.02
CA ILE A 136 17.18 -5.48 1.55
C ILE A 136 16.10 -5.57 2.64
N MET A 137 15.00 -6.26 2.37
CA MET A 137 13.87 -6.36 3.33
C MET A 137 14.23 -7.14 4.58
N ARG A 138 15.10 -8.14 4.47
CA ARG A 138 15.59 -8.89 5.63
C ARG A 138 16.44 -8.00 6.53
N ASP A 139 17.42 -7.29 5.96
CA ASP A 139 18.30 -6.41 6.72
C ASP A 139 17.49 -5.30 7.39
N GLN A 140 16.52 -4.71 6.69
CA GLN A 140 15.60 -3.72 7.23
C GLN A 140 14.73 -4.27 8.37
N ALA A 141 14.23 -5.52 8.23
CA ALA A 141 13.45 -6.17 9.27
C ALA A 141 14.28 -6.40 10.54
N TYR A 142 15.56 -6.82 10.41
CA TYR A 142 16.48 -6.96 11.54
C TYR A 142 16.74 -5.62 12.24
N ALA A 143 17.08 -4.56 11.50
CA ALA A 143 17.31 -3.22 12.04
C ALA A 143 16.08 -2.67 12.76
N ASN A 144 14.90 -2.80 12.15
CA ASN A 144 13.63 -2.37 12.73
C ASN A 144 13.30 -3.13 14.01
N GLU A 145 13.49 -4.45 14.03
CA GLU A 145 13.21 -5.23 15.23
C GLU A 145 14.16 -4.86 16.37
N LYS A 146 15.44 -4.61 16.08
CA LYS A 146 16.38 -4.09 17.08
C LYS A 146 15.95 -2.74 17.63
N GLN A 147 15.53 -1.83 16.77
CA GLN A 147 14.97 -0.53 17.16
C GLN A 147 13.74 -0.70 18.06
N ASN A 148 12.83 -1.61 17.72
CA ASN A 148 11.64 -1.93 18.51
C ASN A 148 12.01 -2.44 19.90
N LEU A 149 13.01 -3.33 20.00
CA LEU A 149 13.49 -3.84 21.27
C LEU A 149 14.13 -2.74 22.14
N VAL A 150 14.96 -1.89 21.55
CA VAL A 150 15.61 -0.75 22.23
C VAL A 150 14.56 0.24 22.75
N THR A 151 13.46 0.42 22.03
CA THR A 151 12.39 1.38 22.37
C THR A 151 11.16 0.73 23.00
N LYS A 152 11.26 -0.55 23.38
CA LYS A 152 10.14 -1.32 23.93
C LYS A 152 9.61 -0.71 25.22
N GLY A 153 8.29 -0.53 25.28
CA GLY A 153 7.58 -0.01 26.45
C GLY A 153 7.70 1.49 26.66
N LEU A 154 8.28 2.25 25.69
CA LEU A 154 8.25 3.71 25.75
C LEU A 154 6.81 4.22 25.61
N ASP A 155 6.43 5.08 26.55
CA ASP A 155 5.21 5.86 26.51
C ASP A 155 5.51 7.32 26.91
N ALA A 156 4.57 8.22 26.68
CA ALA A 156 4.69 9.61 27.08
C ALA A 156 3.69 9.93 28.19
N THR A 157 4.20 10.47 29.29
CA THR A 157 3.37 10.99 30.37
C THR A 157 2.69 12.31 29.96
N PRO A 158 1.57 12.69 30.58
CA PRO A 158 0.91 13.98 30.32
C PRO A 158 1.83 15.20 30.51
N GLU A 159 2.80 15.11 31.40
CA GLU A 159 3.79 16.17 31.63
C GLU A 159 4.76 16.27 30.46
N GLU A 160 5.27 15.14 29.96
CA GLU A 160 6.15 15.11 28.78
C GLU A 160 5.45 15.64 27.54
N VAL A 161 4.18 15.30 27.34
CA VAL A 161 3.38 15.82 26.21
C VAL A 161 3.22 17.34 26.31
N ARG A 162 2.94 17.88 27.50
CA ARG A 162 2.87 19.35 27.72
C ARG A 162 4.21 20.03 27.48
N ASN A 163 5.29 19.43 27.96
CA ASN A 163 6.64 19.97 27.78
C ASN A 163 7.01 19.98 26.29
N PHE A 164 6.76 18.88 25.56
CA PHE A 164 6.93 18.79 24.12
C PHE A 164 6.13 19.91 23.39
N TYR A 165 4.84 20.02 23.69
CA TYR A 165 4.01 21.08 23.10
C TYR A 165 4.56 22.47 23.37
N ASN A 166 4.88 22.80 24.63
CA ASN A 166 5.42 24.14 24.98
C ASN A 166 6.74 24.45 24.28
N GLN A 167 7.56 23.44 24.05
CA GLN A 167 8.86 23.58 23.38
C GLN A 167 8.71 23.79 21.88
N TYR A 168 7.77 23.09 21.24
CA TYR A 168 7.69 23.01 19.76
C TYR A 168 6.44 23.68 19.16
N LYS A 169 5.52 24.26 19.94
CA LYS A 169 4.23 24.78 19.48
C LYS A 169 4.31 25.76 18.31
N ASP A 170 5.42 26.51 18.19
CA ASP A 170 5.62 27.49 17.13
C ASP A 170 6.22 26.86 15.85
N GLU A 171 6.70 25.61 15.94
CA GLU A 171 7.27 24.84 14.83
C GLU A 171 6.31 23.74 14.33
N LEU A 172 5.27 23.42 15.13
CA LEU A 172 4.27 22.42 14.76
C LEU A 172 3.39 22.94 13.61
N PRO A 173 3.00 22.07 12.66
CA PRO A 173 2.16 22.46 11.54
C PRO A 173 0.76 22.84 12.00
N ASP A 174 0.11 23.74 11.25
CA ASP A 174 -1.32 23.97 11.38
C ASP A 174 -2.09 22.72 10.95
N ILE A 175 -3.17 22.42 11.66
CA ILE A 175 -4.08 21.32 11.34
C ILE A 175 -5.11 21.85 10.35
N PRO A 176 -5.27 21.24 9.16
CA PRO A 176 -6.31 21.61 8.21
C PRO A 176 -7.69 21.28 8.77
N GLU A 177 -8.75 21.66 8.06
CA GLU A 177 -10.09 21.21 8.39
C GLU A 177 -10.16 19.68 8.29
N GLU A 178 -10.57 19.03 9.37
CA GLU A 178 -10.71 17.58 9.47
C GLU A 178 -12.17 17.17 9.63
N VAL A 179 -12.49 15.95 9.20
CA VAL A 179 -13.81 15.36 9.37
C VAL A 179 -13.68 13.93 9.92
N SER A 180 -14.64 13.56 10.77
CA SER A 180 -14.86 12.17 11.18
C SER A 180 -16.09 11.64 10.45
N LEU A 181 -15.95 10.51 9.77
CA LEU A 181 -16.97 9.92 8.92
C LEU A 181 -17.27 8.48 9.35
N SER A 182 -18.52 8.08 9.18
CA SER A 182 -18.92 6.66 9.17
C SER A 182 -19.60 6.35 7.86
N HIS A 183 -19.51 5.11 7.38
CA HIS A 183 -20.17 4.69 6.15
C HIS A 183 -20.94 3.38 6.28
N ILE A 184 -21.87 3.19 5.38
CA ILE A 184 -22.51 1.91 5.12
C ILE A 184 -22.40 1.64 3.64
N VAL A 185 -21.87 0.45 3.30
CA VAL A 185 -21.64 0.01 1.92
C VAL A 185 -22.48 -1.22 1.66
N VAL A 186 -23.21 -1.20 0.54
CA VAL A 186 -24.12 -2.28 0.16
C VAL A 186 -23.90 -2.65 -1.29
N TYR A 187 -23.77 -3.95 -1.61
CA TYR A 187 -23.81 -4.41 -2.98
C TYR A 187 -25.23 -4.27 -3.54
N PRO A 188 -25.39 -3.77 -4.79
CA PRO A 188 -26.67 -3.82 -5.46
C PRO A 188 -27.20 -5.25 -5.53
N GLU A 189 -28.51 -5.42 -5.30
CA GLU A 189 -29.16 -6.70 -5.45
C GLU A 189 -29.27 -7.02 -6.96
N ILE A 190 -28.66 -8.12 -7.37
CA ILE A 190 -28.67 -8.54 -8.76
C ILE A 190 -29.88 -9.46 -9.01
N PHE A 191 -30.67 -9.15 -10.05
CA PHE A 191 -31.80 -9.97 -10.43
C PHE A 191 -31.33 -11.23 -11.17
N PRO A 192 -32.00 -12.37 -10.97
CA PRO A 192 -31.67 -13.61 -11.68
C PRO A 192 -31.69 -13.45 -13.21
N GLU A 193 -32.52 -12.56 -13.73
CA GLU A 193 -32.60 -12.26 -15.17
C GLU A 193 -31.33 -11.60 -15.69
N ASN A 194 -30.75 -10.65 -14.94
CA ASN A 194 -29.48 -10.02 -15.31
C ASN A 194 -28.35 -11.05 -15.34
N GLU A 195 -28.29 -11.93 -14.33
CA GLU A 195 -27.34 -13.03 -14.26
C GLU A 195 -27.50 -14.00 -15.44
N GLN A 196 -28.74 -14.36 -15.77
CA GLN A 196 -29.07 -15.24 -16.90
C GLN A 196 -28.71 -14.62 -18.24
N ASN A 197 -28.85 -13.32 -18.39
CA ASN A 197 -28.47 -12.58 -19.60
C ASN A 197 -26.95 -12.67 -19.85
N VAL A 198 -26.12 -12.51 -18.82
CA VAL A 198 -24.66 -12.65 -18.92
C VAL A 198 -24.27 -14.10 -19.28
N VAL A 199 -24.90 -15.10 -18.65
CA VAL A 199 -24.67 -16.51 -18.96
C VAL A 199 -25.05 -16.81 -20.41
N SER A 200 -26.21 -16.33 -20.86
CA SER A 200 -26.69 -16.51 -22.25
C SER A 200 -25.76 -15.84 -23.26
N GLN A 201 -25.25 -14.66 -22.96
CA GLN A 201 -24.29 -13.94 -23.80
C GLN A 201 -22.97 -14.72 -23.95
N LEU A 202 -22.43 -15.27 -22.87
CA LEU A 202 -21.23 -16.11 -22.92
C LEU A 202 -21.47 -17.42 -23.67
N ALA A 203 -22.64 -18.05 -23.50
CA ALA A 203 -23.04 -19.23 -24.25
C ALA A 203 -23.14 -18.92 -25.76
N GLN A 204 -23.66 -17.77 -26.12
CA GLN A 204 -23.68 -17.30 -27.51
C GLN A 204 -22.25 -17.12 -28.04
N TYR A 205 -21.34 -16.49 -27.29
CA TYR A 205 -19.95 -16.34 -27.72
C TYR A 205 -19.26 -17.68 -27.92
N LYS A 206 -19.49 -18.65 -27.03
CA LYS A 206 -19.02 -20.03 -27.20
C LYS A 206 -19.52 -20.60 -28.52
N GLN A 207 -20.83 -20.52 -28.80
CA GLN A 207 -21.42 -21.07 -30.02
C GLN A 207 -20.83 -20.42 -31.27
N GLU A 208 -20.70 -19.09 -31.29
CA GLU A 208 -20.13 -18.38 -32.42
C GLU A 208 -18.66 -18.79 -32.68
N VAL A 209 -17.89 -19.12 -31.63
CA VAL A 209 -16.51 -19.64 -31.79
C VAL A 209 -16.54 -21.04 -32.35
N LEU A 210 -17.47 -21.91 -31.90
CA LEU A 210 -17.66 -23.25 -32.47
C LEU A 210 -18.06 -23.20 -33.95
N ASP A 211 -18.78 -22.16 -34.36
CA ASP A 211 -19.19 -21.91 -35.74
C ASP A 211 -18.08 -21.22 -36.60
N GLY A 212 -16.88 -21.02 -36.02
CA GLY A 212 -15.68 -20.55 -36.73
C GLY A 212 -15.25 -19.11 -36.43
N ALA A 213 -15.88 -18.39 -35.51
CA ALA A 213 -15.40 -17.10 -35.07
C ALA A 213 -14.13 -17.23 -34.22
N SER A 214 -13.30 -16.18 -34.20
CA SER A 214 -12.07 -16.18 -33.41
C SER A 214 -12.37 -15.90 -31.93
N PHE A 215 -11.97 -16.82 -31.03
CA PHE A 215 -12.03 -16.61 -29.57
C PHE A 215 -11.22 -15.38 -29.16
N SER A 216 -10.01 -15.23 -29.70
CA SER A 216 -9.13 -14.08 -29.44
C SER A 216 -9.79 -12.75 -29.79
N THR A 217 -10.43 -12.67 -30.94
CA THR A 217 -11.15 -11.44 -31.34
C THR A 217 -12.29 -11.12 -30.38
N LYS A 218 -13.05 -12.15 -29.94
CA LYS A 218 -14.11 -11.95 -28.96
C LYS A 218 -13.59 -11.51 -27.61
N ALA A 219 -12.47 -12.07 -27.16
CA ALA A 219 -11.85 -11.66 -25.92
C ALA A 219 -11.38 -10.18 -25.97
N ILE A 220 -10.78 -9.74 -27.08
CA ILE A 220 -10.38 -8.33 -27.28
C ILE A 220 -11.59 -7.39 -27.22
N LEU A 221 -12.70 -7.78 -27.81
CA LEU A 221 -13.88 -6.90 -27.94
C LEU A 221 -14.76 -6.87 -26.68
N TYR A 222 -14.85 -7.98 -25.95
CA TYR A 222 -15.90 -8.16 -24.96
C TYR A 222 -15.40 -8.56 -23.57
N SER A 223 -14.15 -9.00 -23.41
CA SER A 223 -13.64 -9.38 -22.09
C SER A 223 -13.40 -8.16 -21.20
N ASN A 224 -13.87 -8.23 -19.96
CA ASN A 224 -13.58 -7.25 -18.92
C ASN A 224 -12.30 -7.56 -18.13
N ASP A 225 -11.51 -8.57 -18.52
CA ASP A 225 -10.24 -8.86 -17.87
C ASP A 225 -9.13 -7.93 -18.36
N PRO A 226 -8.64 -6.97 -17.55
CA PRO A 226 -7.62 -6.02 -17.98
C PRO A 226 -6.26 -6.69 -18.24
N GLY A 227 -6.02 -7.87 -17.63
CA GLY A 227 -4.74 -8.56 -17.74
C GLY A 227 -4.56 -9.33 -19.05
N SER A 228 -5.63 -9.83 -19.64
CA SER A 228 -5.54 -10.70 -20.81
C SER A 228 -6.37 -10.25 -22.03
N ALA A 229 -7.37 -9.39 -21.84
CA ALA A 229 -8.28 -8.98 -22.93
C ALA A 229 -7.53 -8.45 -24.15
N SER A 230 -6.58 -7.54 -23.98
CA SER A 230 -5.77 -6.95 -25.06
C SER A 230 -4.92 -7.99 -25.81
N ASN A 231 -4.58 -9.10 -25.16
CA ASN A 231 -3.85 -10.23 -25.73
C ASN A 231 -4.80 -11.38 -26.18
N GLY A 232 -6.06 -11.06 -26.44
CA GLY A 232 -7.07 -12.04 -26.89
C GLY A 232 -7.42 -13.07 -25.81
N GLY A 233 -7.39 -12.68 -24.56
CA GLY A 233 -7.69 -13.51 -23.40
C GLY A 233 -6.61 -14.53 -23.03
N LEU A 234 -5.40 -14.47 -23.63
CA LEU A 234 -4.33 -15.47 -23.48
C LEU A 234 -3.60 -15.34 -22.15
N ILE A 235 -3.56 -16.44 -21.42
CA ILE A 235 -2.73 -16.66 -20.24
C ILE A 235 -1.90 -17.92 -20.46
N LYS A 236 -0.58 -17.80 -20.37
CA LYS A 236 0.36 -18.91 -20.63
C LYS A 236 0.89 -19.51 -19.34
N ASN A 237 1.26 -20.80 -19.44
CA ASN A 237 1.95 -21.55 -18.37
C ASN A 237 1.18 -21.56 -17.03
N VAL A 238 -0.15 -21.59 -17.08
CA VAL A 238 -1.01 -21.63 -15.89
C VAL A 238 -0.81 -22.97 -15.18
N LYS A 239 -0.47 -22.91 -13.89
CA LYS A 239 -0.34 -24.07 -12.99
C LYS A 239 -1.53 -24.12 -12.03
N ARG A 240 -1.86 -25.35 -11.57
CA ARG A 240 -2.91 -25.53 -10.57
C ARG A 240 -2.59 -24.75 -9.30
N GLY A 241 -3.57 -24.02 -8.77
CA GLY A 241 -3.45 -23.16 -7.59
C GLY A 241 -2.98 -21.72 -7.88
N GLN A 242 -2.73 -21.35 -9.14
CA GLN A 242 -2.42 -19.98 -9.54
C GLN A 242 -3.66 -19.12 -9.79
N MET A 243 -4.78 -19.76 -10.14
CA MET A 243 -6.06 -19.09 -10.33
C MET A 243 -6.99 -19.36 -9.15
N VAL A 244 -8.12 -18.67 -9.11
CA VAL A 244 -9.15 -18.95 -8.09
C VAL A 244 -9.68 -20.37 -8.25
N PRO A 245 -10.09 -21.03 -7.16
CA PRO A 245 -10.44 -22.45 -7.17
C PRO A 245 -11.50 -22.84 -8.21
N GLU A 246 -12.51 -21.99 -8.41
CA GLU A 246 -13.60 -22.19 -9.36
C GLU A 246 -13.09 -22.19 -10.80
N PHE A 247 -12.14 -21.30 -11.12
CA PHE A 247 -11.51 -21.21 -12.43
C PHE A 247 -10.61 -22.41 -12.68
N ASP A 248 -9.75 -22.76 -11.72
CA ASP A 248 -8.90 -23.96 -11.77
C ASP A 248 -9.72 -25.23 -11.99
N ALA A 249 -10.83 -25.37 -11.24
CA ALA A 249 -11.70 -26.56 -11.34
C ALA A 249 -12.25 -26.78 -12.75
N VAL A 250 -12.49 -25.71 -13.50
CA VAL A 250 -12.99 -25.78 -14.87
C VAL A 250 -11.84 -26.04 -15.85
N VAL A 251 -10.80 -25.18 -15.88
CA VAL A 251 -9.80 -25.19 -16.96
C VAL A 251 -8.91 -26.44 -16.94
N PHE A 252 -8.64 -27.00 -15.75
CA PHE A 252 -7.85 -28.22 -15.66
C PHE A 252 -8.59 -29.50 -16.08
N ASN A 253 -9.92 -29.46 -16.25
CA ASN A 253 -10.73 -30.53 -16.74
C ASN A 253 -10.99 -30.47 -18.27
N LEU A 254 -10.67 -29.36 -18.94
CA LEU A 254 -10.84 -29.20 -20.39
C LEU A 254 -9.85 -30.08 -21.19
N GLN A 255 -10.22 -30.45 -22.38
CA GLN A 255 -9.33 -31.05 -23.39
C GLN A 255 -8.77 -29.94 -24.29
N GLU A 256 -7.63 -30.16 -24.95
CA GLU A 256 -7.10 -29.20 -25.93
C GLU A 256 -8.11 -28.91 -27.03
N GLY A 257 -8.33 -27.62 -27.29
CA GLY A 257 -9.35 -27.12 -28.22
C GLY A 257 -10.77 -27.02 -27.65
N GLU A 258 -11.00 -27.48 -26.43
CA GLU A 258 -12.30 -27.41 -25.78
C GLU A 258 -12.59 -26.04 -25.17
N ILE A 259 -13.83 -25.59 -25.30
CA ILE A 259 -14.35 -24.36 -24.68
C ILE A 259 -15.32 -24.76 -23.57
N SER A 260 -15.09 -24.22 -22.35
CA SER A 260 -15.96 -24.45 -21.20
C SER A 260 -17.39 -23.95 -21.46
N ASP A 261 -18.34 -24.47 -20.68
CA ASP A 261 -19.60 -23.75 -20.45
C ASP A 261 -19.35 -22.49 -19.62
N PRO A 262 -20.26 -21.50 -19.62
CA PRO A 262 -20.18 -20.36 -18.74
C PRO A 262 -20.12 -20.79 -17.27
N PHE A 263 -19.15 -20.26 -16.51
CA PHE A 263 -18.97 -20.55 -15.07
C PHE A 263 -18.68 -19.27 -14.29
N LYS A 264 -19.03 -19.28 -13.02
CA LYS A 264 -18.94 -18.12 -12.11
C LYS A 264 -17.68 -18.19 -11.25
N THR A 265 -17.07 -17.03 -11.01
CA THR A 265 -16.06 -16.79 -9.97
C THR A 265 -16.42 -15.48 -9.23
N ASP A 266 -15.64 -15.11 -8.23
CA ASP A 266 -15.80 -13.80 -7.56
C ASP A 266 -15.57 -12.61 -8.50
N PHE A 267 -14.91 -12.80 -9.65
CA PHE A 267 -14.65 -11.75 -10.63
C PHE A 267 -15.78 -11.56 -11.66
N GLY A 268 -16.70 -12.51 -11.77
CA GLY A 268 -17.78 -12.50 -12.75
C GLY A 268 -17.99 -13.86 -13.42
N TYR A 269 -18.52 -13.83 -14.63
CA TYR A 269 -18.77 -15.01 -15.43
C TYR A 269 -17.72 -15.18 -16.51
N HIS A 270 -17.29 -16.40 -16.73
CA HIS A 270 -16.23 -16.75 -17.67
C HIS A 270 -16.68 -17.82 -18.66
N ILE A 271 -16.05 -17.82 -19.84
CA ILE A 271 -15.80 -19.01 -20.67
C ILE A 271 -14.30 -19.12 -20.90
N ALA A 272 -13.77 -20.31 -20.95
CA ALA A 272 -12.35 -20.59 -21.13
C ALA A 272 -12.13 -21.59 -22.27
N LEU A 273 -11.11 -21.35 -23.10
CA LEU A 273 -10.61 -22.23 -24.14
C LEU A 273 -9.25 -22.77 -23.71
N LEU A 274 -9.06 -24.07 -23.67
CA LEU A 274 -7.74 -24.67 -23.52
C LEU A 274 -7.04 -24.73 -24.87
N GLU A 275 -6.04 -23.87 -25.09
CA GLU A 275 -5.26 -23.89 -26.34
C GLU A 275 -4.22 -25.00 -26.34
N LYS A 276 -3.51 -25.21 -25.24
CA LYS A 276 -2.44 -26.19 -25.16
C LYS A 276 -2.21 -26.69 -23.73
N ARG A 277 -1.92 -27.99 -23.60
CA ARG A 277 -1.51 -28.63 -22.36
C ARG A 277 -0.07 -29.13 -22.43
N ARG A 278 0.76 -28.71 -21.50
CA ARG A 278 2.14 -29.16 -21.36
C ARG A 278 2.35 -29.77 -19.98
N GLY A 279 1.97 -31.03 -19.83
CA GLY A 279 2.02 -31.72 -18.55
C GLY A 279 1.12 -31.03 -17.51
N GLN A 280 1.70 -30.35 -16.54
CA GLN A 280 0.97 -29.62 -15.48
C GLN A 280 0.70 -28.15 -15.83
N GLU A 281 1.17 -27.68 -16.98
CA GLU A 281 1.01 -26.29 -17.41
C GLU A 281 0.02 -26.18 -18.56
N LEU A 282 -0.86 -25.18 -18.49
CA LEU A 282 -1.88 -24.89 -19.48
C LEU A 282 -1.64 -23.52 -20.14
N ASP A 283 -1.81 -23.45 -21.47
CA ASP A 283 -2.04 -22.19 -22.15
C ASP A 283 -3.54 -22.10 -22.43
N ILE A 284 -4.17 -21.08 -21.87
CA ILE A 284 -5.62 -20.89 -21.95
C ILE A 284 -5.94 -19.52 -22.53
N ARG A 285 -7.13 -19.43 -23.13
CA ARG A 285 -7.79 -18.13 -23.34
C ARG A 285 -9.05 -18.07 -22.52
N HIS A 286 -9.39 -16.89 -22.00
CA HIS A 286 -10.68 -16.70 -21.36
C HIS A 286 -11.35 -15.39 -21.77
N ILE A 287 -12.65 -15.34 -21.59
CA ILE A 287 -13.47 -14.14 -21.66
C ILE A 287 -14.14 -14.01 -20.31
N LEU A 288 -13.92 -12.87 -19.66
CA LEU A 288 -14.60 -12.48 -18.44
C LEU A 288 -15.68 -11.47 -18.76
N ILE A 289 -16.89 -11.69 -18.29
CA ILE A 289 -17.93 -10.65 -18.21
C ILE A 289 -18.23 -10.40 -16.74
N GLN A 290 -17.94 -9.18 -16.29
CA GLN A 290 -18.31 -8.74 -14.96
C GLN A 290 -19.81 -8.50 -14.90
N LEU A 291 -20.46 -9.06 -13.88
CA LEU A 291 -21.87 -8.82 -13.65
C LEU A 291 -22.06 -7.40 -13.09
N LYS A 292 -22.48 -6.50 -13.95
CA LYS A 292 -22.77 -5.10 -13.57
C LYS A 292 -24.25 -4.96 -13.23
N PRO A 293 -24.59 -4.27 -12.14
CA PRO A 293 -25.98 -4.00 -11.82
C PRO A 293 -26.62 -3.11 -12.90
N THR A 294 -27.87 -3.40 -13.23
CA THR A 294 -28.70 -2.57 -14.09
C THR A 294 -29.16 -1.30 -13.37
N ALA A 295 -29.62 -0.31 -14.12
CA ALA A 295 -30.17 0.92 -13.54
C ALA A 295 -31.36 0.66 -12.61
N GLU A 296 -32.17 -0.36 -12.88
CA GLU A 296 -33.31 -0.78 -12.06
C GLU A 296 -32.84 -1.39 -10.73
N GLU A 297 -31.84 -2.27 -10.76
CA GLU A 297 -31.23 -2.90 -9.57
C GLU A 297 -30.57 -1.84 -8.67
N ILE A 298 -29.87 -0.87 -9.27
CA ILE A 298 -29.30 0.28 -8.55
C ILE A 298 -30.40 1.09 -7.90
N ALA A 299 -31.46 1.45 -8.64
CA ALA A 299 -32.58 2.24 -8.12
C ALA A 299 -33.32 1.55 -6.97
N LEU A 300 -33.56 0.24 -7.07
CA LEU A 300 -34.18 -0.53 -6.02
C LEU A 300 -33.31 -0.59 -4.76
N THR A 301 -32.01 -0.81 -4.94
CA THR A 301 -31.06 -0.83 -3.80
C THR A 301 -30.98 0.55 -3.16
N LYS A 302 -30.97 1.63 -3.95
CA LYS A 302 -31.02 3.01 -3.46
C LYS A 302 -32.26 3.25 -2.60
N GLN A 303 -33.43 2.85 -3.05
CA GLN A 303 -34.67 2.97 -2.26
C GLN A 303 -34.61 2.20 -0.93
N LYS A 304 -34.01 1.00 -0.92
CA LYS A 304 -33.79 0.24 0.32
C LYS A 304 -32.88 1.00 1.29
N MET A 305 -31.79 1.62 0.78
CA MET A 305 -30.89 2.41 1.58
C MET A 305 -31.52 3.69 2.11
N GLU A 306 -32.33 4.37 1.30
CA GLU A 306 -33.12 5.55 1.72
C GLU A 306 -34.06 5.20 2.87
N LYS A 307 -34.69 4.01 2.84
CA LYS A 307 -35.51 3.52 3.93
C LYS A 307 -34.68 3.28 5.20
N ILE A 308 -33.48 2.71 5.08
CA ILE A 308 -32.58 2.54 6.24
C ILE A 308 -32.23 3.89 6.85
N ILE A 309 -31.95 4.91 6.04
CA ILE A 309 -31.68 6.28 6.50
C ILE A 309 -32.90 6.84 7.23
N GLN A 310 -34.12 6.68 6.68
CA GLN A 310 -35.32 7.12 7.33
C GLN A 310 -35.57 6.43 8.67
N ASP A 311 -35.27 5.13 8.79
CA ASP A 311 -35.40 4.37 10.05
C ASP A 311 -34.39 4.89 11.11
N ILE A 312 -33.18 5.29 10.66
CA ILE A 312 -32.16 5.93 11.51
C ILE A 312 -32.64 7.30 11.97
N ASP A 313 -33.15 8.15 11.06
CA ASP A 313 -33.61 9.50 11.36
C ASP A 313 -34.83 9.51 12.34
N LYS A 314 -35.69 8.50 12.26
CA LYS A 314 -36.79 8.30 13.18
C LYS A 314 -36.37 7.72 14.53
N GLY A 315 -35.14 7.30 14.69
CA GLY A 315 -34.63 6.63 15.89
C GLY A 315 -35.09 5.18 16.06
N GLU A 316 -35.66 4.57 15.02
CA GLU A 316 -36.06 3.16 15.01
C GLU A 316 -34.85 2.22 14.98
N MET A 317 -33.71 2.74 14.54
CA MET A 317 -32.41 2.05 14.43
C MET A 317 -31.27 3.05 14.60
N THR A 318 -30.20 2.65 15.27
CA THR A 318 -28.96 3.45 15.30
C THR A 318 -28.12 3.22 14.04
N PHE A 319 -27.27 4.19 13.68
CA PHE A 319 -26.31 4.01 12.57
C PHE A 319 -25.40 2.79 12.78
N LYS A 320 -25.00 2.53 14.04
CA LYS A 320 -24.20 1.35 14.42
C LYS A 320 -24.94 0.04 14.13
N GLU A 321 -26.20 -0.06 14.47
CA GLU A 321 -27.03 -1.24 14.17
C GLU A 321 -27.22 -1.43 12.67
N ALA A 322 -27.44 -0.32 11.96
CA ALA A 322 -27.55 -0.35 10.50
C ALA A 322 -26.23 -0.80 9.85
N ALA A 323 -25.08 -0.29 10.28
CA ALA A 323 -23.77 -0.71 9.80
C ALA A 323 -23.53 -2.19 10.04
N LEU A 324 -23.80 -2.68 11.25
CA LEU A 324 -23.65 -4.09 11.60
C LEU A 324 -24.55 -5.01 10.75
N LYS A 325 -25.77 -4.57 10.47
CA LYS A 325 -26.77 -5.39 9.78
C LYS A 325 -26.62 -5.38 8.26
N TYR A 326 -26.29 -4.21 7.68
CA TYR A 326 -26.39 -4.01 6.24
C TYR A 326 -25.05 -3.79 5.55
N SER A 327 -24.02 -3.28 6.25
CA SER A 327 -22.73 -3.01 5.59
C SER A 327 -22.00 -4.29 5.22
N VAL A 328 -21.50 -4.33 3.99
CA VAL A 328 -20.63 -5.40 3.47
C VAL A 328 -19.17 -5.19 3.83
N ASP A 329 -18.78 -3.99 4.26
CA ASP A 329 -17.42 -3.71 4.71
C ASP A 329 -17.14 -4.37 6.06
N LYS A 330 -16.37 -5.45 6.03
CA LYS A 330 -16.03 -6.26 7.20
C LYS A 330 -15.11 -5.53 8.19
N TYR A 331 -14.39 -4.52 7.73
CA TYR A 331 -13.41 -3.79 8.57
C TYR A 331 -14.09 -2.73 9.44
N THR A 332 -15.09 -2.04 8.90
CA THR A 332 -15.75 -0.91 9.59
C THR A 332 -17.08 -1.28 10.23
N LYS A 333 -17.80 -2.29 9.73
CA LYS A 333 -19.16 -2.64 10.21
C LYS A 333 -19.26 -2.89 11.72
N TYR A 334 -18.22 -3.45 12.33
CA TYR A 334 -18.19 -3.73 13.78
C TYR A 334 -17.83 -2.49 14.61
N ASN A 335 -17.27 -1.47 13.95
CA ASN A 335 -16.93 -0.18 14.55
C ASN A 335 -17.90 0.92 14.08
N ALA A 336 -19.21 0.65 14.05
CA ALA A 336 -20.24 1.60 13.64
C ALA A 336 -20.02 2.23 12.25
N GLY A 337 -19.32 1.54 11.35
CA GLY A 337 -18.97 2.05 10.03
C GLY A 337 -17.89 3.14 10.04
N ALA A 338 -17.20 3.38 11.16
CA ALA A 338 -16.20 4.46 11.27
C ALA A 338 -15.06 4.28 10.27
N LEU A 339 -14.79 5.34 9.52
CA LEU A 339 -13.63 5.43 8.63
C LEU A 339 -12.41 5.94 9.41
N SER A 340 -11.25 5.49 9.02
CA SER A 340 -9.97 5.97 9.53
C SER A 340 -9.05 6.37 8.37
N ASP A 341 -8.17 7.33 8.62
CA ASP A 341 -7.11 7.68 7.69
C ASP A 341 -6.16 6.49 7.52
N GLU A 342 -5.89 6.10 6.28
CA GLU A 342 -5.08 4.91 5.97
C GLU A 342 -3.62 5.04 6.41
N ASN A 343 -3.11 6.26 6.53
CA ASN A 343 -1.72 6.52 6.89
C ASN A 343 -1.51 6.65 8.40
N THR A 344 -2.46 7.28 9.09
CA THR A 344 -2.35 7.56 10.53
C THR A 344 -3.14 6.59 11.40
N GLY A 345 -4.16 5.95 10.84
CA GLY A 345 -5.14 5.13 11.57
C GLY A 345 -6.07 5.95 12.47
N GLU A 346 -6.01 7.29 12.41
CA GLU A 346 -6.88 8.17 13.17
C GLU A 346 -8.28 8.22 12.55
N ASP A 347 -9.30 8.47 13.35
CA ASP A 347 -10.69 8.63 12.90
C ASP A 347 -10.99 10.02 12.33
N ARG A 348 -9.99 10.89 12.31
CA ARG A 348 -10.01 12.23 11.73
C ARG A 348 -9.24 12.25 10.42
N MET A 349 -9.89 12.69 9.38
CA MET A 349 -9.33 12.73 8.03
C MET A 349 -9.27 14.17 7.53
N ASP A 350 -8.16 14.56 6.94
CA ASP A 350 -8.01 15.83 6.24
C ASP A 350 -9.07 15.93 5.13
N ARG A 351 -10.01 16.89 5.27
CA ARG A 351 -11.11 17.06 4.32
C ARG A 351 -10.63 17.25 2.89
N SER A 352 -9.51 17.94 2.72
CA SER A 352 -8.96 18.25 1.38
C SER A 352 -8.40 17.01 0.66
N LYS A 353 -8.09 15.95 1.41
CA LYS A 353 -7.54 14.67 0.89
C LYS A 353 -8.59 13.59 0.70
N LEU A 354 -9.84 13.86 1.04
CA LEU A 354 -10.90 12.89 0.83
C LEU A 354 -11.10 12.56 -0.65
N PRO A 355 -11.43 11.31 -1.00
CA PRO A 355 -11.90 10.96 -2.33
C PRO A 355 -13.05 11.87 -2.77
N THR A 356 -13.04 12.30 -4.03
CA THR A 356 -14.01 13.26 -4.58
C THR A 356 -15.46 12.88 -4.29
N LYS A 357 -15.81 11.59 -4.37
CA LYS A 357 -17.17 11.12 -4.09
C LYS A 357 -17.59 11.33 -2.64
N LEU A 358 -16.69 11.08 -1.68
CA LEU A 358 -16.94 11.34 -0.27
C LEU A 358 -17.07 12.83 0.00
N LEU A 359 -16.18 13.64 -0.58
CA LEU A 359 -16.21 15.10 -0.44
C LEU A 359 -17.53 15.69 -0.96
N LEU A 360 -18.01 15.22 -2.11
CA LEU A 360 -19.31 15.63 -2.67
C LEU A 360 -20.47 15.17 -1.78
N ALA A 361 -20.42 13.94 -1.26
CA ALA A 361 -21.48 13.40 -0.41
C ALA A 361 -21.69 14.17 0.88
N ILE A 362 -20.61 14.71 1.46
CA ILE A 362 -20.69 15.50 2.72
C ILE A 362 -20.80 17.01 2.49
N SER A 363 -20.84 17.46 1.23
CA SER A 363 -20.89 18.90 0.91
C SER A 363 -22.17 19.53 1.42
N GLY A 364 -22.04 20.59 2.24
CA GLY A 364 -23.18 21.29 2.84
C GLY A 364 -23.91 20.54 3.96
N MET A 365 -23.37 19.41 4.42
CA MET A 365 -23.95 18.69 5.56
C MET A 365 -23.52 19.33 6.88
N GLU A 366 -24.41 19.24 7.86
CA GLU A 366 -24.11 19.56 9.27
C GLU A 366 -23.65 18.29 10.01
N ASP A 367 -22.97 18.49 11.14
CA ASP A 367 -22.53 17.39 12.00
C ASP A 367 -23.72 16.52 12.43
N GLY A 368 -23.56 15.22 12.35
CA GLY A 368 -24.61 14.21 12.60
C GLY A 368 -25.44 13.88 11.36
N GLY A 369 -25.35 14.66 10.27
CA GLY A 369 -26.09 14.43 9.04
C GLY A 369 -25.69 13.13 8.33
N ILE A 370 -26.62 12.58 7.53
CA ILE A 370 -26.41 11.39 6.70
C ILE A 370 -26.64 11.79 5.24
N SER A 371 -25.72 11.39 4.36
CA SER A 371 -25.83 11.67 2.93
C SER A 371 -26.90 10.83 2.26
N GLU A 372 -27.37 11.27 1.08
CA GLU A 372 -28.07 10.36 0.17
C GLU A 372 -27.17 9.21 -0.27
N PRO A 373 -27.75 8.04 -0.63
CA PRO A 373 -27.00 6.95 -1.23
C PRO A 373 -26.42 7.34 -2.58
N PHE A 374 -25.13 7.05 -2.79
CA PHE A 374 -24.43 7.29 -4.04
C PHE A 374 -23.67 6.05 -4.55
N GLU A 375 -23.43 5.99 -5.84
CA GLU A 375 -22.66 4.91 -6.46
C GLU A 375 -21.17 5.07 -6.21
N ASP A 376 -20.55 3.98 -5.79
CA ASP A 376 -19.12 3.92 -5.53
C ASP A 376 -18.54 2.57 -5.93
N GLU A 377 -17.26 2.37 -5.67
CA GLU A 377 -16.55 1.12 -5.88
C GLU A 377 -15.96 0.64 -4.55
N PHE A 378 -16.13 -0.64 -4.25
CA PHE A 378 -15.53 -1.28 -3.09
C PHE A 378 -15.00 -2.66 -3.48
N ASN A 379 -13.71 -2.92 -3.22
CA ASN A 379 -13.03 -4.14 -3.64
C ASN A 379 -13.16 -4.41 -5.16
N ARG A 380 -13.09 -3.37 -5.99
CA ARG A 380 -13.26 -3.42 -7.46
C ARG A 380 -14.66 -3.88 -7.91
N GLN A 381 -15.64 -3.78 -7.05
CA GLN A 381 -17.04 -4.09 -7.36
C GLN A 381 -17.91 -2.86 -7.18
N PRO A 382 -18.92 -2.65 -8.06
CA PRO A 382 -19.87 -1.56 -7.90
C PRO A 382 -20.67 -1.72 -6.61
N VAL A 383 -20.79 -0.65 -5.85
CA VAL A 383 -21.56 -0.59 -4.61
C VAL A 383 -22.41 0.67 -4.55
N LEU A 384 -23.37 0.66 -3.65
CA LEU A 384 -23.99 1.87 -3.15
C LEU A 384 -23.46 2.16 -1.75
N ARG A 385 -23.19 3.43 -1.49
CA ARG A 385 -22.67 3.92 -0.22
C ARG A 385 -23.49 5.10 0.26
N PHE A 386 -23.68 5.24 1.56
CA PHE A 386 -23.99 6.51 2.20
C PHE A 386 -23.08 6.73 3.39
N VAL A 387 -22.87 7.98 3.74
CA VAL A 387 -21.95 8.37 4.79
C VAL A 387 -22.67 9.22 5.83
N LYS A 388 -22.22 9.11 7.07
CA LYS A 388 -22.59 9.99 8.16
C LYS A 388 -21.41 10.90 8.47
N LEU A 389 -21.62 12.21 8.50
CA LEU A 389 -20.68 13.17 9.02
C LEU A 389 -20.82 13.19 10.55
N ASN A 390 -19.88 12.54 11.24
CA ASN A 390 -19.94 12.48 12.70
C ASN A 390 -19.58 13.82 13.33
N GLN A 391 -18.51 14.44 12.83
CA GLN A 391 -18.00 15.71 13.32
C GLN A 391 -17.15 16.42 12.27
N THR A 392 -17.22 17.74 12.22
CA THR A 392 -16.31 18.63 11.51
C THR A 392 -15.42 19.37 12.52
N ILE A 393 -14.12 19.33 12.31
CA ILE A 393 -13.14 20.04 13.13
C ILE A 393 -12.54 21.14 12.26
N PRO A 394 -12.82 22.42 12.55
CA PRO A 394 -12.28 23.52 11.75
C PRO A 394 -10.75 23.55 11.74
N ALA A 395 -10.17 24.11 10.70
CA ALA A 395 -8.73 24.33 10.64
C ALA A 395 -8.26 25.15 11.86
N HIS A 396 -7.20 24.69 12.51
CA HIS A 396 -6.72 25.30 13.74
C HIS A 396 -5.22 25.05 13.94
N LYS A 397 -4.60 25.83 14.85
CA LYS A 397 -3.26 25.49 15.34
C LYS A 397 -3.36 24.29 16.29
N ILE A 398 -2.45 23.34 16.10
CA ILE A 398 -2.38 22.16 16.97
C ILE A 398 -2.38 22.58 18.46
N ASN A 399 -3.18 21.92 19.28
CA ASN A 399 -3.33 22.26 20.69
C ASN A 399 -3.59 21.03 21.56
N LEU A 400 -3.42 21.19 22.89
CA LEU A 400 -3.54 20.10 23.86
C LEU A 400 -4.97 19.62 24.12
N GLU A 401 -5.99 20.42 23.76
CA GLU A 401 -7.39 20.06 24.02
C GLU A 401 -7.93 19.12 22.94
N THR A 402 -7.70 19.48 21.68
CA THR A 402 -8.22 18.76 20.52
C THR A 402 -7.29 17.71 19.98
N ASP A 403 -5.94 17.90 20.12
CA ASP A 403 -4.92 17.10 19.43
C ASP A 403 -4.01 16.33 20.39
N TYR A 404 -4.48 16.07 21.62
CA TYR A 404 -3.66 15.41 22.64
C TYR A 404 -3.10 14.06 22.18
N ALA A 405 -3.89 13.23 21.51
CA ALA A 405 -3.46 11.93 21.01
C ALA A 405 -2.31 12.08 19.97
N ARG A 406 -2.45 13.02 19.05
CA ARG A 406 -1.41 13.34 18.04
C ARG A 406 -0.14 13.88 18.70
N LEU A 407 -0.27 14.81 19.64
CA LEU A 407 0.86 15.34 20.40
C LEU A 407 1.55 14.26 21.23
N LYS A 408 0.78 13.34 21.84
CA LYS A 408 1.32 12.18 22.54
C LYS A 408 2.13 11.29 21.61
N ASN A 409 1.62 10.98 20.42
CA ASN A 409 2.34 10.19 19.41
C ASN A 409 3.63 10.88 18.94
N LEU A 410 3.58 12.20 18.70
CA LEU A 410 4.78 12.98 18.36
C LEU A 410 5.80 12.94 19.49
N THR A 411 5.37 13.08 20.73
CA THR A 411 6.23 12.99 21.92
C THR A 411 6.88 11.62 22.02
N ILE A 412 6.11 10.53 21.85
CA ILE A 412 6.61 9.16 21.87
C ILE A 412 7.65 8.96 20.75
N ASN A 413 7.38 9.45 19.55
CA ASN A 413 8.31 9.32 18.41
C ASN A 413 9.62 10.07 18.68
N THR A 414 9.56 11.27 19.26
CA THR A 414 10.76 12.02 19.67
C THR A 414 11.55 11.24 20.73
N LYS A 415 10.88 10.73 21.76
CA LYS A 415 11.52 9.88 22.79
C LYS A 415 12.16 8.62 22.21
N ARG A 416 11.51 7.99 21.22
CA ARG A 416 12.07 6.84 20.51
C ARG A 416 13.37 7.21 19.80
N GLN A 417 13.37 8.32 19.06
CA GLN A 417 14.58 8.80 18.38
C GLN A 417 15.71 9.10 19.37
N GLU A 418 15.44 9.82 20.45
CA GLU A 418 16.42 10.14 21.49
C GLU A 418 16.97 8.86 22.14
N THR A 419 16.10 7.88 22.42
CA THR A 419 16.51 6.61 23.02
C THR A 419 17.39 5.80 22.07
N VAL A 420 17.04 5.76 20.78
CA VAL A 420 17.88 5.09 19.75
C VAL A 420 19.21 5.80 19.62
N MET A 421 19.23 7.12 19.52
CA MET A 421 20.48 7.89 19.42
C MET A 421 21.40 7.69 20.63
N LYS A 422 20.83 7.67 21.83
CA LYS A 422 21.58 7.38 23.06
C LYS A 422 22.17 5.96 23.03
N TRP A 423 21.33 4.97 22.71
CA TRP A 423 21.74 3.58 22.61
C TRP A 423 22.84 3.39 21.55
N VAL A 424 22.68 3.99 20.35
CA VAL A 424 23.71 3.96 19.30
C VAL A 424 25.02 4.57 19.78
N GLY A 425 24.96 5.73 20.46
CA GLY A 425 26.15 6.36 21.04
C GLY A 425 26.91 5.47 22.04
N GLU A 426 26.18 4.65 22.81
CA GLU A 426 26.78 3.66 23.72
C GLU A 426 27.41 2.50 22.90
N GLN A 427 26.73 1.99 21.86
CA GLN A 427 27.19 0.84 21.06
C GLN A 427 28.36 1.15 20.14
N ILE A 428 28.54 2.40 19.69
CA ILE A 428 29.69 2.80 18.86
C ILE A 428 31.02 2.40 19.52
N ASN A 429 31.11 2.49 20.85
CA ASN A 429 32.35 2.19 21.58
C ASN A 429 32.76 0.71 21.45
N ASP A 430 31.80 -0.19 21.35
CA ASP A 430 32.00 -1.64 21.31
C ASP A 430 31.87 -2.23 19.88
N THR A 431 31.76 -1.35 18.86
CA THR A 431 31.62 -1.77 17.45
C THR A 431 32.80 -1.26 16.63
N PHE A 432 33.30 -2.07 15.72
CA PHE A 432 34.29 -1.60 14.74
C PHE A 432 33.59 -0.60 13.80
N VAL A 433 34.12 0.62 13.70
CA VAL A 433 33.64 1.63 12.75
C VAL A 433 34.84 2.22 12.02
N LYS A 434 34.77 2.23 10.69
CA LYS A 434 35.74 2.90 9.83
C LYS A 434 35.01 3.69 8.76
N ILE A 435 35.26 4.98 8.68
CA ILE A 435 34.68 5.89 7.69
C ILE A 435 35.81 6.28 6.72
N HIS A 436 35.51 6.34 5.41
CA HIS A 436 36.46 6.73 4.39
C HIS A 436 36.83 8.21 4.52
N ASN A 437 38.08 8.56 4.19
CA ASN A 437 38.64 9.91 4.39
C ASN A 437 37.92 11.00 3.58
N GLU A 438 37.21 10.66 2.52
CA GLU A 438 36.39 11.64 1.77
C GLU A 438 35.28 12.27 2.62
N PHE A 439 34.90 11.66 3.75
CA PHE A 439 33.90 12.16 4.70
C PHE A 439 34.53 12.77 5.95
N ASP A 440 35.85 13.08 5.95
CA ASP A 440 36.54 13.61 7.13
C ASP A 440 36.02 14.97 7.58
N GLU A 441 35.46 15.76 6.65
CA GLU A 441 34.85 17.07 6.94
C GLU A 441 33.41 16.95 7.47
N CYS A 442 32.82 15.74 7.53
CA CYS A 442 31.49 15.55 8.06
C CYS A 442 31.42 15.78 9.58
N GLU A 443 30.55 16.69 9.99
CA GLU A 443 30.15 16.87 11.39
C GLU A 443 28.97 15.96 11.71
N PHE A 444 29.23 14.90 12.45
CA PHE A 444 28.22 13.93 12.88
C PHE A 444 27.63 14.33 14.23
N ARG A 445 26.37 13.93 14.46
CA ARG A 445 25.67 14.12 15.76
C ARG A 445 26.27 13.21 16.86
N LEU A 446 26.81 12.03 16.46
CA LEU A 446 27.44 11.07 17.33
C LEU A 446 28.95 10.94 17.03
N ASN A 447 29.71 10.52 18.03
CA ASN A 447 31.14 10.33 17.86
C ASN A 447 31.48 8.99 17.18
N TRP A 448 31.33 8.95 15.85
CA TRP A 448 31.64 7.76 15.04
C TRP A 448 33.13 7.50 14.86
N ARG A 449 33.96 8.49 15.11
CA ARG A 449 35.42 8.36 15.02
C ARG A 449 35.99 8.14 16.40
N LYS A 450 36.51 6.95 16.68
CA LYS A 450 37.25 6.72 17.93
C LYS A 450 38.55 7.52 17.86
N ALA A 451 38.89 8.23 18.95
CA ALA A 451 40.24 8.74 19.10
C ALA A 451 41.20 7.55 19.08
N GLU A 452 42.19 7.57 18.18
CA GLU A 452 43.28 6.60 18.13
C GLU A 452 44.07 6.56 19.42
#